data_7d88cb936d11648a04d2ad4741d00d40
#
_entry.id   7d88cb936d11648a04d2ad4741d00d40
#
_cell.length_a   1.000
_cell.length_b   1.000
_cell.length_c   1.000
_cell.angle_alpha   90.00
_cell.angle_beta   90.00
_cell.angle_gamma   90.00
#
_symmetry.space_group_name_H-M   'P 1'
#
loop_
_entity.id
_entity.type
_entity.pdbx_description
1 polymer ?
#
loop_
_entity_poly.entity_id
_entity_poly.type
_entity_poly.pdbx_seq_one_letter_code
_entity_poly.pdbx_strand_id
1 'polypeptide(L)'
;MNPLELAPLFRFVLVRTSHPGNIGGAARAIRTMGFERLDLVAPQRFPDREADALAANAVQVLAGAGXHGTLVDGLAGTSFALGLSARRRGVTLPELSPREAAAQALAAAVRGEQVALVFGNERTGLENEELATCHAMVRIPSVDDFSSLNLAQAVQVMAYELRLAMLGDEAPAPPPEHDEAPADAAQMERFYAHLAQMLDDIDFHKGREPATIMLRLRKLFQRAQPDQRELRVLHGILADAQRMAQLAGEKK
;
A
#
# COMPACT_ATOMS: atom_id res chain seq x y z
N MET A 1 19.81 -2.57 -15.64
CA MET A 1 18.69 -3.53 -15.69
C MET A 1 17.51 -2.91 -14.98
N ASN A 2 16.34 -2.89 -15.60
CA ASN A 2 15.12 -2.40 -14.95
C ASN A 2 14.66 -3.42 -13.92
N PRO A 3 14.61 -3.08 -12.62
CA PRO A 3 14.21 -4.07 -11.62
C PRO A 3 12.83 -4.68 -11.85
N LEU A 4 11.94 -4.00 -12.56
CA LEU A 4 10.62 -4.56 -12.89
C LEU A 4 10.70 -5.77 -13.82
N GLU A 5 11.80 -5.92 -14.58
CA GLU A 5 12.03 -7.08 -15.45
C GLU A 5 12.38 -8.34 -14.65
N LEU A 6 12.67 -8.19 -13.35
CA LEU A 6 12.97 -9.31 -12.46
C LEU A 6 11.72 -10.02 -11.94
N ALA A 7 10.52 -9.48 -12.18
CA ALA A 7 9.27 -10.06 -11.67
C ALA A 7 9.11 -11.57 -11.94
N PRO A 8 9.54 -12.11 -13.11
CA PRO A 8 9.43 -13.55 -13.34
C PRO A 8 10.33 -14.43 -12.45
N LEU A 9 11.30 -13.84 -11.74
CA LEU A 9 12.16 -14.59 -10.82
C LEU A 9 11.50 -14.84 -9.46
N PHE A 10 10.38 -14.17 -9.17
CA PHE A 10 9.65 -14.33 -7.91
C PHE A 10 8.47 -15.26 -8.09
N ARG A 11 8.35 -16.26 -7.21
CA ARG A 11 7.19 -17.15 -7.16
C ARG A 11 6.55 -17.08 -5.77
N PHE A 12 5.23 -17.18 -5.74
CA PHE A 12 4.44 -17.21 -4.52
C PHE A 12 3.92 -18.62 -4.34
N VAL A 13 4.27 -19.25 -3.22
CA VAL A 13 3.97 -20.66 -2.96
C VAL A 13 2.97 -20.73 -1.81
N LEU A 14 1.77 -21.24 -2.07
CA LEU A 14 0.72 -21.43 -1.04
C LEU A 14 0.66 -22.90 -0.65
N VAL A 15 0.84 -23.17 0.64
CA VAL A 15 0.97 -24.55 1.15
C VAL A 15 -0.30 -24.96 1.88
N ARG A 16 -0.93 -26.02 1.45
CA ARG A 16 -2.11 -26.66 2.05
C ARG A 16 -3.28 -25.69 2.26
N THR A 17 -3.45 -24.76 1.32
CA THR A 17 -4.54 -23.78 1.40
C THR A 17 -5.88 -24.47 1.43
N SER A 18 -6.71 -24.11 2.44
CA SER A 18 -7.99 -24.78 2.67
C SER A 18 -9.17 -24.06 1.98
N HIS A 19 -9.09 -22.73 1.80
CA HIS A 19 -10.17 -21.94 1.22
C HIS A 19 -9.81 -21.47 -0.19
N PRO A 20 -10.57 -21.92 -1.22
CA PRO A 20 -10.28 -21.50 -2.60
C PRO A 20 -10.30 -19.97 -2.79
N GLY A 21 -11.13 -19.27 -2.02
CA GLY A 21 -11.19 -17.81 -2.06
C GLY A 21 -9.86 -17.15 -1.72
N ASN A 22 -9.05 -17.76 -0.84
CA ASN A 22 -7.71 -17.26 -0.53
C ASN A 22 -6.75 -17.44 -1.70
N ILE A 23 -6.90 -18.52 -2.47
CA ILE A 23 -6.10 -18.75 -3.67
C ILE A 23 -6.42 -17.66 -4.71
N GLY A 24 -7.72 -17.39 -4.94
CA GLY A 24 -8.15 -16.34 -5.86
C GLY A 24 -7.70 -14.95 -5.41
N GLY A 25 -7.88 -14.65 -4.12
CA GLY A 25 -7.41 -13.37 -3.54
C GLY A 25 -5.91 -13.19 -3.66
N ALA A 26 -5.13 -14.26 -3.45
CA ALA A 26 -3.67 -14.24 -3.62
C ALA A 26 -3.29 -13.99 -5.09
N ALA A 27 -3.95 -14.68 -6.03
CA ALA A 27 -3.70 -14.47 -7.46
C ALA A 27 -3.93 -12.99 -7.86
N ARG A 28 -5.02 -12.40 -7.33
CA ARG A 28 -5.33 -10.98 -7.55
C ARG A 28 -4.24 -10.07 -6.96
N ALA A 29 -3.81 -10.35 -5.73
CA ALA A 29 -2.75 -9.60 -5.05
C ALA A 29 -1.44 -9.63 -5.86
N ILE A 30 -1.03 -10.83 -6.28
CA ILE A 30 0.17 -11.08 -7.08
C ILE A 30 0.11 -10.27 -8.38
N ARG A 31 -0.98 -10.40 -9.13
CA ARG A 31 -1.15 -9.75 -10.43
C ARG A 31 -1.18 -8.22 -10.32
N THR A 32 -1.85 -7.71 -9.29
CA THR A 32 -1.94 -6.25 -9.05
C THR A 32 -0.55 -5.63 -8.83
N MET A 33 0.35 -6.39 -8.22
CA MET A 33 1.72 -5.90 -7.95
C MET A 33 2.72 -6.22 -9.07
N GLY A 34 2.25 -6.82 -10.18
CA GLY A 34 3.08 -7.06 -11.37
C GLY A 34 3.79 -8.40 -11.39
N PHE A 35 3.37 -9.35 -10.54
CA PHE A 35 3.89 -10.72 -10.52
C PHE A 35 2.87 -11.68 -11.13
N GLU A 36 3.33 -12.87 -11.54
CA GLU A 36 2.46 -13.85 -12.22
C GLU A 36 2.63 -15.29 -11.74
N ARG A 37 3.73 -15.62 -11.06
CA ARG A 37 4.06 -17.01 -10.72
C ARG A 37 3.45 -17.41 -9.39
N LEU A 38 2.46 -18.31 -9.45
CA LEU A 38 1.78 -18.88 -8.31
C LEU A 38 1.98 -20.40 -8.32
N ASP A 39 2.44 -20.95 -7.21
CA ASP A 39 2.57 -22.39 -7.03
C ASP A 39 1.72 -22.82 -5.83
N LEU A 40 0.98 -23.91 -6.00
CA LEU A 40 0.08 -24.46 -4.98
C LEU A 40 0.60 -25.84 -4.55
N VAL A 41 0.89 -25.96 -3.26
CA VAL A 41 1.36 -27.24 -2.68
C VAL A 41 0.22 -27.87 -1.91
N ALA A 42 -0.26 -29.02 -2.38
CA ALA A 42 -1.34 -29.81 -1.76
C ALA A 42 -2.55 -28.93 -1.38
N PRO A 43 -3.09 -28.09 -2.27
CA PRO A 43 -4.29 -27.32 -1.94
C PRO A 43 -5.47 -28.28 -1.70
N GLN A 44 -6.36 -27.94 -0.76
CA GLN A 44 -7.50 -28.84 -0.46
C GLN A 44 -8.56 -28.83 -1.57
N ARG A 45 -8.77 -27.65 -2.18
CA ARG A 45 -9.77 -27.47 -3.26
C ARG A 45 -9.20 -26.54 -4.32
N PHE A 46 -8.71 -27.13 -5.42
CA PHE A 46 -8.28 -26.38 -6.59
C PHE A 46 -8.18 -27.33 -7.79
N PRO A 47 -8.68 -26.94 -8.97
CA PRO A 47 -9.35 -25.67 -9.29
C PRO A 47 -10.75 -25.55 -8.67
N ASP A 48 -11.25 -24.31 -8.47
CA ASP A 48 -12.54 -24.08 -7.84
C ASP A 48 -13.11 -22.71 -8.28
N ARG A 49 -14.44 -22.68 -8.51
CA ARG A 49 -15.15 -21.46 -8.99
C ARG A 49 -15.02 -20.28 -8.03
N GLU A 50 -14.88 -20.54 -6.74
CA GLU A 50 -14.70 -19.49 -5.74
C GLU A 50 -13.33 -18.81 -5.93
N ALA A 51 -12.30 -19.58 -6.27
CA ALA A 51 -10.98 -19.02 -6.59
C ALA A 51 -11.07 -18.11 -7.82
N ASP A 52 -11.74 -18.57 -8.89
CA ASP A 52 -11.92 -17.77 -10.11
C ASP A 52 -12.67 -16.46 -9.81
N ALA A 53 -13.76 -16.53 -9.02
CA ALA A 53 -14.57 -15.37 -8.68
C ALA A 53 -13.76 -14.31 -7.92
N LEU A 54 -12.92 -14.72 -6.97
CA LEU A 54 -12.11 -13.78 -6.15
C LEU A 54 -10.81 -13.33 -6.85
N ALA A 55 -10.36 -14.08 -7.85
CA ALA A 55 -9.24 -13.62 -8.71
C ALA A 55 -9.65 -12.47 -9.64
N ALA A 56 -10.94 -12.34 -9.95
CA ALA A 56 -11.45 -11.31 -10.87
C ALA A 56 -10.65 -11.34 -12.19
N ASN A 57 -9.98 -10.26 -12.58
CA ASN A 57 -9.21 -10.20 -13.82
C ASN A 57 -7.83 -10.87 -13.75
N ALA A 58 -7.52 -11.58 -12.65
CA ALA A 58 -6.24 -12.29 -12.48
C ALA A 58 -6.37 -13.81 -12.69
N VAL A 59 -7.42 -14.25 -13.40
CA VAL A 59 -7.64 -15.68 -13.67
C VAL A 59 -6.48 -16.33 -14.45
N GLN A 60 -5.73 -15.57 -15.23
CA GLN A 60 -4.56 -16.10 -15.93
C GLN A 60 -3.44 -16.54 -14.96
N VAL A 61 -3.35 -15.93 -13.75
CA VAL A 61 -2.40 -16.38 -12.72
C VAL A 61 -2.83 -17.75 -12.19
N LEU A 62 -4.14 -17.97 -12.03
CA LEU A 62 -4.68 -19.27 -11.61
C LEU A 62 -4.48 -20.32 -12.72
N ALA A 63 -4.70 -19.94 -13.97
CA ALA A 63 -4.52 -20.87 -15.11
C ALA A 63 -3.06 -21.29 -15.28
N GLY A 64 -2.11 -20.44 -14.88
CA GLY A 64 -0.68 -20.74 -14.92
C GLY A 64 -0.13 -21.35 -13.63
N ALA A 65 -0.97 -21.57 -12.60
CA ALA A 65 -0.49 -22.04 -11.30
C ALA A 65 0.01 -23.49 -11.36
N GLY A 66 1.18 -23.72 -10.78
CA GLY A 66 1.74 -25.07 -10.62
C GLY A 66 1.09 -25.85 -9.47
N UNK A 67 0.77 -27.04 -9.24
CA UNK A 67 0.33 -27.65 -8.37
C UNK A 67 1.24 -28.60 -7.97
N HIS A 68 1.62 -28.88 -6.97
CA HIS A 68 2.66 -29.76 -6.44
C HIS A 68 2.17 -30.60 -5.27
N GLY A 69 2.68 -31.81 -5.13
CA GLY A 69 2.32 -32.67 -3.98
C GLY A 69 3.09 -32.31 -2.72
N THR A 70 4.33 -31.82 -2.85
CA THR A 70 5.19 -31.49 -1.71
C THR A 70 5.79 -30.08 -1.85
N LEU A 71 6.21 -29.49 -0.73
CA LEU A 71 6.88 -28.18 -0.77
C LEU A 71 8.23 -28.29 -1.48
N VAL A 72 8.93 -29.39 -1.35
CA VAL A 72 10.20 -29.62 -2.05
C VAL A 72 10.01 -29.51 -3.57
N ASP A 73 8.94 -30.11 -4.10
CA ASP A 73 8.62 -30.00 -5.54
C ASP A 73 8.25 -28.56 -5.91
N GLY A 74 7.49 -27.88 -5.07
CA GLY A 74 7.10 -26.48 -5.29
C GLY A 74 8.27 -25.50 -5.24
N LEU A 75 9.37 -25.90 -4.59
CA LEU A 75 10.59 -25.09 -4.51
C LEU A 75 11.65 -25.50 -5.55
N ALA A 76 11.35 -26.45 -6.42
CA ALA A 76 12.33 -26.89 -7.42
C ALA A 76 12.84 -25.71 -8.25
N GLY A 77 14.16 -25.58 -8.35
CA GLY A 77 14.83 -24.47 -9.04
C GLY A 77 14.91 -23.17 -8.25
N THR A 78 14.38 -23.13 -7.02
CA THR A 78 14.48 -21.96 -6.13
C THR A 78 15.83 -21.97 -5.42
N SER A 79 16.53 -20.83 -5.42
CA SER A 79 17.81 -20.67 -4.71
C SER A 79 17.65 -19.92 -3.39
N PHE A 80 16.56 -19.16 -3.24
CA PHE A 80 16.30 -18.36 -2.04
C PHE A 80 14.82 -18.42 -1.67
N ALA A 81 14.49 -19.03 -0.55
CA ALA A 81 13.12 -19.22 -0.09
C ALA A 81 12.89 -18.49 1.25
N LEU A 82 11.78 -17.77 1.35
CA LEU A 82 11.36 -16.99 2.51
C LEU A 82 10.02 -17.53 3.02
N GLY A 83 9.99 -18.05 4.26
CA GLY A 83 8.77 -18.63 4.85
C GLY A 83 8.04 -17.61 5.72
N LEU A 84 6.76 -17.37 5.45
CA LEU A 84 5.96 -16.44 6.25
C LEU A 84 5.32 -17.14 7.45
N SER A 85 5.51 -16.57 8.64
CA SER A 85 4.95 -17.10 9.87
C SER A 85 4.58 -15.98 10.85
N ALA A 86 3.38 -16.05 11.40
CA ALA A 86 2.94 -15.13 12.47
C ALA A 86 3.49 -15.56 13.84
N ARG A 87 3.89 -16.83 13.97
CA ARG A 87 4.31 -17.43 15.25
C ARG A 87 5.81 -17.72 15.23
N ARG A 88 6.46 -17.48 16.37
CA ARG A 88 7.81 -17.98 16.57
C ARG A 88 7.75 -19.49 16.71
N ARG A 89 8.47 -20.19 15.87
CA ARG A 89 8.55 -21.64 15.84
C ARG A 89 9.87 -22.12 16.46
N GLY A 90 9.97 -23.41 16.69
CA GLY A 90 11.19 -24.01 17.23
C GLY A 90 12.36 -24.08 16.23
N VAL A 91 12.17 -23.59 15.01
CA VAL A 91 13.22 -23.57 13.97
C VAL A 91 14.01 -22.25 14.12
N THR A 92 15.31 -22.36 14.25
CA THR A 92 16.20 -21.19 14.34
C THR A 92 16.57 -20.68 12.96
N LEU A 93 15.81 -19.71 12.47
CA LEU A 93 16.08 -19.02 11.20
C LEU A 93 16.19 -17.53 11.44
N PRO A 94 16.94 -16.79 10.62
CA PRO A 94 16.89 -15.34 10.67
C PRO A 94 15.44 -14.86 10.55
N GLU A 95 15.00 -13.95 11.41
CA GLU A 95 13.66 -13.35 11.36
C GLU A 95 13.78 -11.98 10.69
N LEU A 96 13.00 -11.76 9.66
CA LEU A 96 13.01 -10.54 8.84
C LEU A 96 11.63 -9.88 8.85
N SER A 97 11.61 -8.56 8.83
CA SER A 97 10.38 -7.81 8.50
C SER A 97 10.08 -7.97 7.00
N PRO A 98 8.85 -7.68 6.54
CA PRO A 98 8.54 -7.73 5.11
C PRO A 98 9.45 -6.85 4.24
N ARG A 99 9.82 -5.69 4.73
CA ARG A 99 10.71 -4.77 4.00
C ARG A 99 12.13 -5.32 3.86
N GLU A 100 12.69 -5.86 4.94
CA GLU A 100 14.02 -6.50 4.91
C GLU A 100 14.00 -7.73 4.00
N ALA A 101 12.93 -8.53 4.08
CA ALA A 101 12.74 -9.71 3.23
C ALA A 101 12.69 -9.31 1.75
N ALA A 102 11.93 -8.25 1.43
CA ALA A 102 11.83 -7.75 0.05
C ALA A 102 13.20 -7.28 -0.48
N ALA A 103 13.98 -6.58 0.37
CA ALA A 103 15.32 -6.13 -0.02
C ALA A 103 16.25 -7.31 -0.30
N GLN A 104 16.24 -8.34 0.56
CA GLN A 104 17.08 -9.53 0.35
C GLN A 104 16.61 -10.33 -0.85
N ALA A 105 15.29 -10.46 -1.06
CA ALA A 105 14.70 -11.13 -2.21
C ALA A 105 15.10 -10.44 -3.53
N LEU A 106 15.04 -9.10 -3.55
CA LEU A 106 15.46 -8.34 -4.73
C LEU A 106 16.97 -8.52 -4.98
N ALA A 107 17.79 -8.48 -3.93
CA ALA A 107 19.23 -8.68 -4.07
C ALA A 107 19.54 -10.07 -4.66
N ALA A 108 18.80 -11.11 -4.24
CA ALA A 108 18.93 -12.45 -4.82
C ALA A 108 18.52 -12.47 -6.30
N ALA A 109 17.38 -11.85 -6.63
CA ALA A 109 16.89 -11.79 -8.01
C ALA A 109 17.86 -11.03 -8.94
N VAL A 110 18.51 -9.97 -8.43
CA VAL A 110 19.53 -9.23 -9.20
C VAL A 110 20.72 -10.12 -9.56
N ARG A 111 21.04 -11.12 -8.72
CA ARG A 111 22.06 -12.12 -9.03
C ARG A 111 21.57 -13.23 -9.99
N GLY A 112 20.31 -13.16 -10.43
CA GLY A 112 19.70 -14.15 -11.31
C GLY A 112 19.09 -15.36 -10.60
N GLU A 113 18.94 -15.29 -9.27
CA GLU A 113 18.40 -16.39 -8.47
C GLU A 113 16.86 -16.42 -8.53
N GLN A 114 16.30 -17.63 -8.52
CA GLN A 114 14.85 -17.81 -8.37
C GLN A 114 14.49 -17.68 -6.89
N VAL A 115 13.52 -16.86 -6.60
CA VAL A 115 13.10 -16.54 -5.22
C VAL A 115 11.69 -17.06 -4.97
N ALA A 116 11.46 -17.74 -3.84
CA ALA A 116 10.13 -18.19 -3.41
C ALA A 116 9.69 -17.50 -2.12
N LEU A 117 8.43 -17.07 -2.10
CA LEU A 117 7.75 -16.58 -0.89
C LEU A 117 6.73 -17.66 -0.52
N VAL A 118 6.91 -18.27 0.64
CA VAL A 118 6.16 -19.46 1.05
C VAL A 118 5.18 -19.09 2.14
N PHE A 119 3.90 -19.39 1.90
CA PHE A 119 2.79 -19.07 2.80
C PHE A 119 2.11 -20.38 3.22
N GLY A 120 1.90 -20.54 4.51
CA GLY A 120 1.31 -21.75 5.06
C GLY A 120 -0.22 -21.74 5.12
N ASN A 121 -0.78 -22.83 5.60
CA ASN A 121 -2.21 -23.01 5.79
C ASN A 121 -2.80 -21.91 6.69
N GLU A 122 -4.04 -21.51 6.41
CA GLU A 122 -4.71 -20.39 7.10
C GLU A 122 -4.81 -20.58 8.62
N ARG A 123 -4.96 -21.83 9.07
CA ARG A 123 -5.16 -22.14 10.49
C ARG A 123 -3.87 -22.51 11.21
N THR A 124 -3.01 -23.29 10.57
CA THR A 124 -1.79 -23.83 11.21
C THR A 124 -0.52 -23.10 10.84
N GLY A 125 -0.54 -22.33 9.72
CA GLY A 125 0.67 -21.71 9.17
C GLY A 125 1.59 -22.75 8.53
N LEU A 126 2.85 -22.41 8.40
CA LEU A 126 3.90 -23.34 7.97
C LEU A 126 4.30 -24.24 9.15
N GLU A 127 4.53 -25.51 8.88
CA GLU A 127 5.05 -26.47 9.84
C GLU A 127 6.58 -26.29 9.98
N ASN A 128 7.15 -26.86 11.05
CA ASN A 128 8.58 -26.74 11.31
C ASN A 128 9.43 -27.30 10.16
N GLU A 129 9.00 -28.43 9.61
CA GLU A 129 9.66 -29.08 8.47
C GLU A 129 9.61 -28.21 7.20
N GLU A 130 8.48 -27.50 7.02
CA GLU A 130 8.31 -26.56 5.90
C GLU A 130 9.18 -25.33 6.07
N LEU A 131 9.22 -24.77 7.29
CA LEU A 131 10.10 -23.65 7.60
C LEU A 131 11.58 -24.02 7.45
N ALA A 132 11.94 -25.25 7.81
CA ALA A 132 13.32 -25.73 7.69
C ALA A 132 13.83 -25.78 6.25
N THR A 133 12.93 -25.73 5.24
CA THR A 133 13.32 -25.63 3.82
C THR A 133 13.55 -24.18 3.38
N CYS A 134 13.26 -23.21 4.25
CA CYS A 134 13.41 -21.78 3.93
C CYS A 134 14.73 -21.25 4.48
N HIS A 135 15.21 -20.17 3.87
CA HIS A 135 16.48 -19.52 4.26
C HIS A 135 16.27 -18.49 5.38
N ALA A 136 15.07 -17.92 5.49
CA ALA A 136 14.72 -17.00 6.54
C ALA A 136 13.21 -17.05 6.79
N MET A 137 12.80 -16.61 7.97
CA MET A 137 11.40 -16.47 8.34
C MET A 137 11.00 -15.00 8.24
N VAL A 138 9.85 -14.74 7.63
CA VAL A 138 9.33 -13.37 7.52
C VAL A 138 8.14 -13.22 8.48
N ARG A 139 8.20 -12.21 9.32
CA ARG A 139 7.14 -11.90 10.26
C ARG A 139 6.55 -10.53 9.96
N ILE A 140 5.27 -10.51 9.60
CA ILE A 140 4.53 -9.26 9.41
C ILE A 140 4.19 -8.71 10.82
N PRO A 141 4.64 -7.49 11.16
CA PRO A 141 4.32 -6.93 12.49
C PRO A 141 2.81 -6.79 12.67
N SER A 142 2.30 -7.31 13.76
CA SER A 142 0.87 -7.32 14.09
C SER A 142 0.73 -7.26 15.61
N VAL A 143 -0.49 -7.02 16.09
CA VAL A 143 -0.74 -6.99 17.54
C VAL A 143 -0.67 -8.41 18.12
N ASP A 144 -0.23 -8.55 19.36
CA ASP A 144 0.06 -9.86 19.96
C ASP A 144 -1.18 -10.73 20.10
N ASP A 145 -2.33 -10.14 20.43
CA ASP A 145 -3.56 -10.87 20.68
C ASP A 145 -4.35 -11.18 19.39
N PHE A 146 -3.98 -10.61 18.25
CA PHE A 146 -4.62 -10.86 16.96
C PHE A 146 -3.60 -10.76 15.82
N SER A 147 -2.66 -11.70 15.81
CA SER A 147 -1.48 -11.61 14.96
C SER A 147 -1.61 -12.27 13.58
N SER A 148 -2.67 -13.06 13.35
CA SER A 148 -2.81 -13.84 12.12
C SER A 148 -3.56 -13.05 11.04
N LEU A 149 -2.88 -12.68 9.96
CA LEU A 149 -3.53 -12.10 8.80
C LEU A 149 -4.22 -13.20 7.98
N ASN A 150 -5.29 -12.83 7.28
CA ASN A 150 -5.81 -13.67 6.21
C ASN A 150 -4.70 -13.97 5.19
N LEU A 151 -4.71 -15.17 4.60
CA LEU A 151 -3.65 -15.61 3.70
C LEU A 151 -3.45 -14.66 2.51
N ALA A 152 -4.53 -14.26 1.82
CA ALA A 152 -4.42 -13.36 0.69
C ALA A 152 -3.91 -11.96 1.11
N GLN A 153 -4.25 -11.51 2.33
CA GLN A 153 -3.72 -10.26 2.87
C GLN A 153 -2.21 -10.35 3.12
N ALA A 154 -1.72 -11.48 3.65
CA ALA A 154 -0.29 -11.68 3.85
C ALA A 154 0.46 -11.69 2.50
N VAL A 155 -0.13 -12.33 1.48
CA VAL A 155 0.41 -12.31 0.11
C VAL A 155 0.47 -10.86 -0.41
N GLN A 156 -0.61 -10.08 -0.19
CA GLN A 156 -0.65 -8.67 -0.63
C GLN A 156 0.46 -7.84 0.01
N VAL A 157 0.69 -8.00 1.32
CA VAL A 157 1.75 -7.26 2.03
C VAL A 157 3.12 -7.57 1.40
N MET A 158 3.43 -8.85 1.20
CA MET A 158 4.74 -9.22 0.63
C MET A 158 4.88 -8.78 -0.83
N ALA A 159 3.84 -8.94 -1.63
CA ALA A 159 3.86 -8.51 -3.04
C ALA A 159 4.04 -6.98 -3.12
N TYR A 160 3.41 -6.23 -2.21
CA TYR A 160 3.54 -4.77 -2.15
C TYR A 160 4.98 -4.36 -1.77
N GLU A 161 5.55 -4.97 -0.73
CA GLU A 161 6.93 -4.64 -0.32
C GLU A 161 7.95 -4.99 -1.41
N LEU A 162 7.76 -6.12 -2.10
CA LEU A 162 8.58 -6.46 -3.27
C LEU A 162 8.43 -5.43 -4.39
N ARG A 163 7.20 -5.01 -4.67
CA ARG A 163 6.94 -3.99 -5.69
C ARG A 163 7.64 -2.68 -5.35
N LEU A 164 7.56 -2.24 -4.08
CA LEU A 164 8.26 -1.03 -3.62
C LEU A 164 9.77 -1.17 -3.76
N ALA A 165 10.33 -2.31 -3.36
CA ALA A 165 11.78 -2.56 -3.50
C ALA A 165 12.21 -2.47 -4.96
N MET A 166 11.40 -3.01 -5.89
CA MET A 166 11.68 -2.98 -7.33
C MET A 166 11.56 -1.58 -7.93
N LEU A 167 10.65 -0.76 -7.41
CA LEU A 167 10.49 0.64 -7.87
C LEU A 167 11.60 1.54 -7.35
N GLY A 168 12.24 1.17 -6.25
CA GLY A 168 13.26 1.98 -5.59
C GLY A 168 12.65 3.03 -4.67
N ASP A 169 13.49 3.53 -3.76
CA ASP A 169 13.07 4.55 -2.79
C ASP A 169 13.24 5.96 -3.39
N GLU A 170 12.17 6.52 -3.94
CA GLU A 170 12.08 7.98 -4.00
C GLU A 170 11.56 8.43 -2.63
N ALA A 171 12.44 9.07 -1.87
CA ALA A 171 12.04 9.62 -0.58
C ALA A 171 10.91 10.64 -0.80
N PRO A 172 9.82 10.57 -0.02
CA PRO A 172 8.76 11.58 -0.14
C PRO A 172 9.34 12.96 0.18
N ALA A 173 8.79 13.99 -0.46
CA ALA A 173 9.17 15.37 -0.15
C ALA A 173 8.95 15.63 1.35
N PRO A 174 9.87 16.37 2.00
CA PRO A 174 9.65 16.70 3.41
C PRO A 174 8.38 17.52 3.57
N PRO A 175 7.66 17.35 4.69
CA PRO A 175 6.47 18.17 4.94
C PRO A 175 6.86 19.65 5.05
N PRO A 176 5.93 20.57 4.79
CA PRO A 176 6.20 22.00 4.99
C PRO A 176 6.63 22.29 6.43
N GLU A 177 7.57 23.21 6.59
CA GLU A 177 7.92 23.71 7.91
C GLU A 177 6.86 24.70 8.38
N HIS A 178 6.45 24.60 9.62
CA HIS A 178 5.43 25.46 10.22
C HIS A 178 5.95 26.07 11.52
N ASP A 179 5.63 27.34 11.75
CA ASP A 179 5.96 28.02 13.02
C ASP A 179 5.01 27.61 14.15
N GLU A 180 3.78 27.23 13.81
CA GLU A 180 2.75 26.80 14.75
C GLU A 180 2.10 25.49 14.25
N ALA A 181 1.15 24.97 15.01
CA ALA A 181 0.41 23.77 14.62
C ALA A 181 -0.31 24.00 13.27
N PRO A 182 -0.29 23.01 12.38
CA PRO A 182 -1.02 23.10 11.12
C PRO A 182 -2.51 23.39 11.37
N ALA A 183 -3.12 24.14 10.48
CA ALA A 183 -4.54 24.45 10.58
C ALA A 183 -5.38 23.16 10.40
N ASP A 184 -6.35 22.97 11.27
CA ASP A 184 -7.28 21.84 11.13
C ASP A 184 -8.36 22.10 10.07
N ALA A 185 -9.11 21.05 9.73
CA ALA A 185 -10.14 21.14 8.69
C ALA A 185 -11.22 22.18 9.03
N ALA A 186 -11.60 22.30 10.30
CA ALA A 186 -12.62 23.26 10.71
C ALA A 186 -12.09 24.70 10.58
N GLN A 187 -10.83 24.93 10.92
CA GLN A 187 -10.17 26.23 10.73
C GLN A 187 -10.10 26.61 9.26
N MET A 188 -9.73 25.64 8.40
CA MET A 188 -9.69 25.87 6.94
C MET A 188 -11.09 26.17 6.39
N GLU A 189 -12.12 25.49 6.84
CA GLU A 189 -13.48 25.79 6.35
C GLU A 189 -13.95 27.18 6.80
N ARG A 190 -13.62 27.61 8.02
CA ARG A 190 -13.91 29.01 8.47
C ARG A 190 -13.17 30.01 7.59
N PHE A 191 -11.91 29.73 7.27
CA PHE A 191 -11.14 30.60 6.37
C PHE A 191 -11.79 30.68 4.98
N TYR A 192 -12.19 29.54 4.39
CA TYR A 192 -12.82 29.54 3.07
C TYR A 192 -14.16 30.27 3.07
N ALA A 193 -14.94 30.15 4.14
CA ALA A 193 -16.19 30.92 4.28
C ALA A 193 -15.91 32.43 4.33
N HIS A 194 -14.92 32.86 5.13
CA HIS A 194 -14.52 34.26 5.21
C HIS A 194 -13.98 34.78 3.86
N LEU A 195 -13.16 33.98 3.19
CA LEU A 195 -12.63 34.33 1.87
C LEU A 195 -13.75 34.50 0.84
N ALA A 196 -14.72 33.57 0.81
CA ALA A 196 -15.86 33.68 -0.11
C ALA A 196 -16.66 34.98 0.15
N GLN A 197 -16.96 35.25 1.43
CA GLN A 197 -17.69 36.47 1.80
C GLN A 197 -16.91 37.72 1.40
N MET A 198 -15.60 37.75 1.67
CA MET A 198 -14.78 38.93 1.30
C MET A 198 -14.78 39.15 -0.21
N LEU A 199 -14.69 38.08 -1.01
CA LEU A 199 -14.71 38.16 -2.48
C LEU A 199 -16.06 38.72 -2.98
N ASP A 200 -17.17 38.38 -2.33
CA ASP A 200 -18.47 38.96 -2.64
C ASP A 200 -18.53 40.46 -2.25
N ASP A 201 -18.03 40.80 -1.07
CA ASP A 201 -18.07 42.16 -0.55
C ASP A 201 -17.28 43.16 -1.43
N ILE A 202 -16.20 42.68 -2.07
CA ILE A 202 -15.39 43.54 -2.98
C ILE A 202 -15.81 43.41 -4.47
N ASP A 203 -16.93 42.73 -4.75
CA ASP A 203 -17.42 42.48 -6.12
C ASP A 203 -16.35 41.83 -7.01
N PHE A 204 -15.58 40.88 -6.46
CA PHE A 204 -14.47 40.26 -7.20
C PHE A 204 -14.96 39.45 -8.40
N HIS A 205 -16.12 38.84 -8.25
CA HIS A 205 -16.59 37.88 -9.27
C HIS A 205 -16.98 38.53 -10.59
N LYS A 206 -17.59 39.73 -10.55
CA LYS A 206 -17.96 40.50 -11.74
C LYS A 206 -18.70 39.63 -12.77
N GLY A 207 -19.67 38.83 -12.30
CA GLY A 207 -20.47 37.94 -13.13
C GLY A 207 -19.84 36.58 -13.45
N ARG A 208 -18.61 36.32 -13.00
CA ARG A 208 -17.99 34.98 -13.15
C ARG A 208 -18.55 34.02 -12.10
N GLU A 209 -18.47 32.74 -12.41
CA GLU A 209 -19.00 31.67 -11.53
C GLU A 209 -18.16 31.56 -10.24
N PRO A 210 -18.71 31.92 -9.04
CA PRO A 210 -17.96 31.89 -7.80
C PRO A 210 -17.42 30.49 -7.44
N ALA A 211 -18.18 29.42 -7.70
CA ALA A 211 -17.78 28.05 -7.33
C ALA A 211 -16.46 27.64 -7.99
N THR A 212 -16.26 27.99 -9.25
CA THR A 212 -15.02 27.69 -9.98
C THR A 212 -13.82 28.40 -9.36
N ILE A 213 -14.02 29.66 -8.99
CA ILE A 213 -12.97 30.47 -8.37
C ILE A 213 -12.61 29.89 -6.98
N MET A 214 -13.62 29.61 -6.17
CA MET A 214 -13.42 29.04 -4.83
C MET A 214 -12.74 27.67 -4.90
N LEU A 215 -13.08 26.84 -5.88
CA LEU A 215 -12.41 25.54 -6.05
C LEU A 215 -10.90 25.71 -6.32
N ARG A 216 -10.52 26.69 -7.15
CA ARG A 216 -9.12 26.98 -7.44
C ARG A 216 -8.38 27.51 -6.21
N LEU A 217 -9.03 28.39 -5.42
CA LEU A 217 -8.46 28.94 -4.20
C LEU A 217 -8.31 27.86 -3.13
N ARG A 218 -9.29 26.97 -2.99
CA ARG A 218 -9.17 25.80 -2.11
C ARG A 218 -7.94 24.96 -2.47
N LYS A 219 -7.76 24.63 -3.75
CA LYS A 219 -6.58 23.86 -4.21
C LYS A 219 -5.27 24.58 -3.88
N LEU A 220 -5.24 25.92 -4.03
CA LEU A 220 -4.05 26.71 -3.72
C LEU A 220 -3.69 26.62 -2.23
N PHE A 221 -4.65 26.88 -1.36
CA PHE A 221 -4.40 26.88 0.09
C PHE A 221 -4.21 25.47 0.65
N GLN A 222 -4.84 24.46 0.05
CA GLN A 222 -4.59 23.05 0.43
C GLN A 222 -3.13 22.66 0.14
N ARG A 223 -2.57 23.10 -0.97
CA ARG A 223 -1.16 22.85 -1.28
C ARG A 223 -0.21 23.62 -0.36
N ALA A 224 -0.60 24.82 0.06
CA ALA A 224 0.21 25.64 0.96
C ALA A 224 0.23 25.08 2.39
N GLN A 225 -0.83 24.37 2.78
CA GLN A 225 -0.98 23.79 4.13
C GLN A 225 -0.71 24.82 5.23
N PRO A 226 -1.45 25.94 5.28
CA PRO A 226 -1.12 27.01 6.21
C PRO A 226 -1.27 26.56 7.66
N ASP A 227 -0.40 27.12 8.53
CA ASP A 227 -0.52 26.92 9.97
C ASP A 227 -1.50 27.94 10.59
N GLN A 228 -1.72 27.83 11.91
CA GLN A 228 -2.69 28.67 12.61
C GLN A 228 -2.29 30.15 12.61
N ARG A 229 -0.99 30.45 12.64
CA ARG A 229 -0.49 31.84 12.59
C ARG A 229 -0.74 32.43 11.20
N GLU A 230 -0.44 31.68 10.15
CA GLU A 230 -0.68 32.08 8.78
C GLU A 230 -2.17 32.36 8.52
N LEU A 231 -3.07 31.49 9.06
CA LEU A 231 -4.50 31.72 8.93
C LEU A 231 -4.94 33.03 9.62
N ARG A 232 -4.37 33.35 10.81
CA ARG A 232 -4.68 34.64 11.47
C ARG A 232 -4.28 35.84 10.61
N VAL A 233 -3.10 35.76 9.98
CA VAL A 233 -2.63 36.81 9.04
C VAL A 233 -3.61 36.94 7.86
N LEU A 234 -3.97 35.79 7.26
CA LEU A 234 -4.90 35.77 6.13
C LEU A 234 -6.27 36.35 6.52
N HIS A 235 -6.82 35.96 7.69
CA HIS A 235 -8.07 36.51 8.18
C HIS A 235 -8.00 38.06 8.38
N GLY A 236 -6.85 38.55 8.83
CA GLY A 236 -6.62 40.00 8.97
C GLY A 236 -6.66 40.71 7.61
N ILE A 237 -6.02 40.15 6.60
CA ILE A 237 -6.04 40.70 5.24
C ILE A 237 -7.48 40.75 4.69
N LEU A 238 -8.24 39.64 4.88
CA LEU A 238 -9.64 39.58 4.42
C LEU A 238 -10.50 40.64 5.12
N ALA A 239 -10.36 40.78 6.45
CA ALA A 239 -11.12 41.76 7.24
C ALA A 239 -10.82 43.21 6.81
N ASP A 240 -9.55 43.54 6.56
CA ASP A 240 -9.17 44.87 6.07
C ASP A 240 -9.72 45.12 4.66
N ALA A 241 -9.71 44.15 3.77
CA ALA A 241 -10.32 44.31 2.45
C ALA A 241 -11.81 44.56 2.53
N GLN A 242 -12.53 43.88 3.42
CA GLN A 242 -13.97 44.10 3.66
C GLN A 242 -14.21 45.51 4.20
N ARG A 243 -13.41 45.95 5.19
CA ARG A 243 -13.50 47.27 5.76
C ARG A 243 -13.31 48.36 4.68
N MET A 244 -12.33 48.18 3.79
CA MET A 244 -12.09 49.13 2.70
C MET A 244 -13.27 49.19 1.72
N ALA A 245 -13.87 48.05 1.41
CA ALA A 245 -15.04 47.99 0.53
C ALA A 245 -16.24 48.77 1.14
N GLN A 246 -16.49 48.61 2.45
CA GLN A 246 -17.54 49.33 3.15
C GLN A 246 -17.32 50.85 3.08
N LEU A 247 -16.11 51.31 3.40
CA LEU A 247 -15.78 52.74 3.35
C LEU A 247 -15.93 53.33 1.94
N ALA A 248 -15.62 52.56 0.92
CA ALA A 248 -15.80 52.99 -0.49
C ALA A 248 -17.30 53.08 -0.86
N GLY A 249 -18.12 52.18 -0.32
CA GLY A 249 -19.58 52.19 -0.54
C GLY A 249 -20.28 53.37 0.16
N GLU A 250 -19.81 53.78 1.34
CA GLU A 250 -20.39 54.92 2.10
C GLU A 250 -20.10 56.28 1.47
N LYS A 251 -19.16 56.37 0.53
CA LYS A 251 -18.79 57.58 -0.14
C LYS A 251 -19.55 57.85 -1.44
N LYS A 252 -20.49 56.99 -1.80
CA LYS A 252 -21.39 57.13 -2.94
C LYS A 252 -22.77 57.59 -2.48
#